data_35a87451c171926efd8d9db653e5cbaa
#
_entry.id   35a87451c171926efd8d9db653e5cbaa
#
_cell.length_a   1.000
_cell.length_b   1.000
_cell.length_c   1.000
_cell.angle_alpha   90.00
_cell.angle_beta   90.00
_cell.angle_gamma   90.00
#
_symmetry.space_group_name_H-M   'P 1'
#
loop_
_entity.id
_entity.type
_entity.pdbx_description
1 polymer ?
#
loop_
_entity_poly.entity_id
_entity_poly.type
_entity_poly.pdbx_seq_one_letter_code
_entity_poly.pdbx_strand_id
1 'polypeptide(L)'
;MHTALTIAGSDPCGSTGVQADIKVMTLNGVYPTSVITSLTAMNTSKLLSFQEMTPEIIGAQLDAVFTDIQPDAVKIGWVSSSAVIATIAEKLRYYHAKNVVLDPVMVTSDGQKLLENGAANTMRNELLPLATIVTPNCAEAAMLTGFDVRNEYDMIRAAERLCYTYPCACLIKGGHSQNDASEFTGDVTEPDIVRHLSIEGTSENSNDLLYMNGSFHWFRGKRINNTNTRGTGSVFSSALTANLAKGFPLTEAVSRAKEYITDAIAAGLNLGSGKGPVNAGFPASGYYAEEPDDSDSGDTQKKTDEFSFSKAALLSGSVR
;
A
#
# COMPACT_ATOMS: atom_id res chain seq x y z
N MET A 1 15.06 4.33 15.97
CA MET A 1 13.71 4.21 15.35
C MET A 1 13.93 3.67 13.95
N HIS A 2 13.13 2.69 13.51
CA HIS A 2 13.21 2.19 12.13
C HIS A 2 12.66 3.23 11.16
N THR A 3 13.17 3.22 9.94
CA THR A 3 12.84 4.19 8.89
C THR A 3 12.29 3.49 7.66
N ALA A 4 11.34 4.11 6.98
CA ALA A 4 10.82 3.62 5.71
C ALA A 4 10.63 4.75 4.70
N LEU A 5 10.91 4.47 3.44
CA LEU A 5 10.70 5.40 2.35
C LEU A 5 9.43 5.03 1.57
N THR A 6 8.56 5.99 1.32
CA THR A 6 7.51 5.86 0.29
C THR A 6 7.87 6.65 -0.97
N ILE A 7 7.74 6.01 -2.13
CA ILE A 7 7.91 6.60 -3.46
C ILE A 7 6.56 6.50 -4.16
N ALA A 8 5.80 7.59 -4.20
CA ALA A 8 4.43 7.59 -4.74
C ALA A 8 3.95 9.00 -5.10
N GLY A 9 2.81 9.07 -5.75
CA GLY A 9 2.12 10.34 -6.00
C GLY A 9 1.53 10.94 -4.71
N SER A 10 1.27 12.24 -4.74
CA SER A 10 0.58 12.98 -3.67
C SER A 10 -0.92 12.96 -3.90
N ASP A 11 -1.70 12.56 -2.90
CA ASP A 11 -3.17 12.54 -2.89
C ASP A 11 -3.72 13.58 -1.90
N PRO A 12 -4.32 14.69 -2.35
CA PRO A 12 -4.87 15.73 -1.46
C PRO A 12 -6.03 15.25 -0.59
N CYS A 13 -6.70 14.13 -0.94
CA CYS A 13 -7.71 13.50 -0.07
C CYS A 13 -7.07 12.75 1.11
N GLY A 14 -5.77 12.45 1.04
CA GLY A 14 -5.09 11.70 2.07
C GLY A 14 -5.51 10.22 2.19
N SER A 15 -6.18 9.68 1.16
CA SER A 15 -6.68 8.30 1.14
C SER A 15 -5.72 7.31 0.51
N THR A 16 -4.84 7.81 -0.36
CA THR A 16 -3.82 7.06 -1.09
C THR A 16 -2.50 7.83 -1.10
N GLY A 17 -1.53 7.36 -1.89
CA GLY A 17 -0.26 8.06 -2.11
C GLY A 17 0.55 8.30 -0.84
N VAL A 18 1.50 9.22 -0.94
CA VAL A 18 2.42 9.50 0.19
C VAL A 18 1.70 9.89 1.48
N GLN A 19 0.54 10.53 1.41
CA GLN A 19 -0.23 10.95 2.59
C GLN A 19 -0.80 9.75 3.37
N ALA A 20 -1.35 8.76 2.68
CA ALA A 20 -1.80 7.52 3.33
C ALA A 20 -0.60 6.73 3.86
N ASP A 21 0.47 6.63 3.08
CA ASP A 21 1.66 5.87 3.42
C ASP A 21 2.32 6.41 4.68
N ILE A 22 2.51 7.74 4.78
CA ILE A 22 3.08 8.40 5.96
C ILE A 22 2.23 8.11 7.21
N LYS A 23 0.90 8.26 7.12
CA LYS A 23 -0.01 7.97 8.24
C LYS A 23 0.18 6.53 8.73
N VAL A 24 0.12 5.57 7.81
CA VAL A 24 0.20 4.14 8.14
C VAL A 24 1.55 3.77 8.72
N MET A 25 2.64 4.21 8.10
CA MET A 25 4.00 3.92 8.59
C MET A 25 4.23 4.52 9.98
N THR A 26 3.77 5.76 10.21
CA THR A 26 3.86 6.42 11.53
C THR A 26 3.08 5.65 12.60
N LEU A 27 1.83 5.26 12.30
CA LEU A 27 0.98 4.50 13.23
C LEU A 27 1.48 3.06 13.46
N ASN A 28 2.29 2.53 12.55
CA ASN A 28 3.02 1.27 12.74
C ASN A 28 4.39 1.45 13.43
N GLY A 29 4.70 2.62 13.96
CA GLY A 29 5.91 2.88 14.76
C GLY A 29 7.21 3.04 13.95
N VAL A 30 7.11 3.44 12.69
CA VAL A 30 8.25 3.65 11.78
C VAL A 30 8.30 5.12 11.37
N TYR A 31 9.50 5.70 11.30
CA TYR A 31 9.68 7.06 10.78
C TYR A 31 9.62 7.06 9.24
N PRO A 32 8.63 7.70 8.64
CA PRO A 32 8.47 7.72 7.19
C PRO A 32 9.23 8.88 6.56
N THR A 33 9.95 8.59 5.47
CA THR A 33 10.42 9.57 4.49
C THR A 33 9.63 9.42 3.19
N SER A 34 9.65 10.42 2.31
CA SER A 34 8.87 10.37 1.08
C SER A 34 9.58 10.98 -0.12
N VAL A 35 9.35 10.38 -1.29
CA VAL A 35 9.67 10.89 -2.62
C VAL A 35 8.37 11.03 -3.40
N ILE A 36 8.06 12.23 -3.85
CA ILE A 36 6.82 12.52 -4.58
C ILE A 36 7.09 12.34 -6.08
N THR A 37 6.33 11.42 -6.70
CA THR A 37 6.43 11.14 -8.14
C THR A 37 5.47 11.97 -8.99
N SER A 38 4.36 12.41 -8.40
CA SER A 38 3.37 13.27 -9.06
C SER A 38 2.54 14.04 -8.05
N LEU A 39 2.04 15.20 -8.44
CA LEU A 39 1.00 15.93 -7.71
C LEU A 39 -0.34 15.64 -8.36
N THR A 40 -1.34 15.24 -7.59
CA THR A 40 -2.69 15.04 -8.11
C THR A 40 -3.65 16.09 -7.58
N ALA A 41 -4.61 16.46 -8.42
CA ALA A 41 -5.82 17.16 -8.03
C ALA A 41 -6.97 16.16 -8.09
N MET A 42 -7.37 15.62 -6.93
CA MET A 42 -8.39 14.59 -6.85
C MET A 42 -9.22 14.73 -5.59
N ASN A 43 -10.41 14.14 -5.62
CA ASN A 43 -11.30 14.00 -4.47
C ASN A 43 -11.81 12.54 -4.36
N THR A 44 -12.69 12.26 -3.43
CA THR A 44 -13.21 10.90 -3.21
C THR A 44 -13.96 10.34 -4.41
N SER A 45 -14.39 11.18 -5.34
CA SER A 45 -15.20 10.78 -6.51
C SER A 45 -14.36 10.62 -7.79
N LYS A 46 -13.34 11.45 -8.00
CA LYS A 46 -12.60 11.45 -9.27
C LYS A 46 -11.19 12.07 -9.18
N LEU A 47 -10.31 11.63 -10.09
CA LEU A 47 -9.07 12.31 -10.44
C LEU A 47 -9.42 13.43 -11.44
N LEU A 48 -9.13 14.68 -11.09
CA LEU A 48 -9.38 15.86 -11.94
C LEU A 48 -8.22 16.11 -12.90
N SER A 49 -7.00 16.10 -12.36
CA SER A 49 -5.76 16.25 -13.10
C SER A 49 -4.57 15.75 -12.28
N PHE A 50 -3.45 15.54 -12.91
CA PHE A 50 -2.18 15.31 -12.22
C PHE A 50 -1.02 15.92 -13.00
N GLN A 51 0.06 16.19 -12.29
CA GLN A 51 1.34 16.58 -12.85
C GLN A 51 2.41 15.61 -12.39
N GLU A 52 3.08 14.95 -13.35
CA GLU A 52 4.23 14.11 -13.05
C GLU A 52 5.44 14.99 -12.71
N MET A 53 6.23 14.57 -11.74
CA MET A 53 7.52 15.18 -11.41
C MET A 53 8.56 14.70 -12.43
N THR A 54 9.53 15.55 -12.75
CA THR A 54 10.58 15.17 -13.69
C THR A 54 11.51 14.11 -13.08
N PRO A 55 12.11 13.23 -13.92
CA PRO A 55 13.08 12.24 -13.45
C PRO A 55 14.22 12.86 -12.64
N GLU A 56 14.67 14.07 -13.01
CA GLU A 56 15.76 14.77 -12.32
C GLU A 56 15.38 15.13 -10.87
N ILE A 57 14.17 15.68 -10.65
CA ILE A 57 13.74 16.02 -9.28
C ILE A 57 13.45 14.78 -8.45
N ILE A 58 12.95 13.71 -9.07
CA ILE A 58 12.75 12.42 -8.38
C ILE A 58 14.09 11.83 -7.97
N GLY A 59 15.08 11.84 -8.88
CA GLY A 59 16.44 11.42 -8.58
C GLY A 59 17.07 12.22 -7.46
N ALA A 60 16.92 13.55 -7.46
CA ALA A 60 17.42 14.42 -6.40
C ALA A 60 16.76 14.18 -5.04
N GLN A 61 15.43 13.92 -4.99
CA GLN A 61 14.74 13.55 -3.76
C GLN A 61 15.26 12.21 -3.22
N LEU A 62 15.48 11.22 -4.09
CA LEU A 62 16.06 9.92 -3.71
C LEU A 62 17.47 10.09 -3.15
N ASP A 63 18.32 10.86 -3.83
CA ASP A 63 19.67 11.15 -3.37
C ASP A 63 19.65 11.82 -1.98
N ALA A 64 18.77 12.80 -1.78
CA ALA A 64 18.65 13.50 -0.50
C ALA A 64 18.26 12.57 0.65
N VAL A 65 17.32 11.64 0.40
CA VAL A 65 16.89 10.67 1.43
C VAL A 65 17.99 9.64 1.70
N PHE A 66 18.50 8.98 0.66
CA PHE A 66 19.44 7.87 0.84
C PHE A 66 20.81 8.30 1.40
N THR A 67 21.23 9.55 1.18
CA THR A 67 22.51 10.06 1.69
C THR A 67 22.46 10.56 3.13
N ASP A 68 21.27 10.73 3.71
CA ASP A 68 21.07 11.24 5.07
C ASP A 68 20.30 10.25 5.95
N ILE A 69 19.04 9.93 5.59
CA ILE A 69 18.20 8.99 6.33
C ILE A 69 18.01 7.72 5.49
N GLN A 70 19.01 6.82 5.55
CA GLN A 70 18.93 5.57 4.79
C GLN A 70 17.76 4.72 5.28
N PRO A 71 16.78 4.38 4.40
CA PRO A 71 15.59 3.64 4.81
C PRO A 71 15.90 2.14 5.02
N ASP A 72 15.29 1.55 6.07
CA ASP A 72 15.32 0.11 6.33
C ASP A 72 14.42 -0.68 5.38
N ALA A 73 13.37 -0.02 4.82
CA ALA A 73 12.49 -0.57 3.80
C ALA A 73 11.98 0.53 2.87
N VAL A 74 11.61 0.15 1.65
CA VAL A 74 11.11 1.06 0.62
C VAL A 74 9.78 0.56 0.09
N LYS A 75 8.77 1.43 0.01
CA LYS A 75 7.55 1.20 -0.72
C LYS A 75 7.58 1.98 -2.04
N ILE A 76 7.20 1.31 -3.14
CA ILE A 76 6.91 1.95 -4.41
C ILE A 76 5.41 1.80 -4.65
N GLY A 77 4.71 2.93 -4.77
CA GLY A 77 3.31 2.99 -5.15
C GLY A 77 3.13 3.37 -6.61
N TRP A 78 2.18 4.30 -6.90
CA TRP A 78 1.92 4.72 -8.26
C TRP A 78 3.08 5.51 -8.85
N VAL A 79 3.57 5.00 -9.99
CA VAL A 79 4.55 5.62 -10.90
C VAL A 79 4.02 5.50 -12.33
N SER A 80 3.97 6.60 -13.10
CA SER A 80 3.20 6.69 -14.34
C SER A 80 4.01 6.41 -15.61
N SER A 81 5.26 6.88 -15.68
CA SER A 81 6.05 6.86 -16.92
C SER A 81 7.27 5.95 -16.85
N SER A 82 7.72 5.49 -18.04
CA SER A 82 8.94 4.69 -18.17
C SER A 82 10.18 5.43 -17.68
N ALA A 83 10.26 6.75 -17.88
CA ALA A 83 11.42 7.55 -17.46
C ALA A 83 11.53 7.62 -15.93
N VAL A 84 10.41 7.88 -15.25
CA VAL A 84 10.35 7.89 -13.77
C VAL A 84 10.70 6.52 -13.21
N ILE A 85 10.14 5.45 -13.77
CA ILE A 85 10.43 4.07 -13.36
C ILE A 85 11.92 3.75 -13.48
N ALA A 86 12.54 4.10 -14.62
CA ALA A 86 13.97 3.87 -14.84
C ALA A 86 14.84 4.63 -13.83
N THR A 87 14.52 5.90 -13.56
CA THR A 87 15.24 6.72 -12.57
C THR A 87 15.14 6.11 -11.15
N ILE A 88 13.93 5.70 -10.73
CA ILE A 88 13.75 5.05 -9.44
C ILE A 88 14.58 3.77 -9.37
N ALA A 89 14.51 2.92 -10.39
CA ALA A 89 15.25 1.66 -10.42
C ALA A 89 16.78 1.88 -10.39
N GLU A 90 17.30 2.87 -11.12
CA GLU A 90 18.70 3.25 -11.08
C GLU A 90 19.15 3.62 -9.67
N LYS A 91 18.39 4.49 -9.00
CA LYS A 91 18.73 4.95 -7.64
C LYS A 91 18.62 3.83 -6.61
N LEU A 92 17.60 2.96 -6.69
CA LEU A 92 17.48 1.81 -5.80
C LEU A 92 18.65 0.82 -5.95
N ARG A 93 19.13 0.60 -7.18
CA ARG A 93 20.35 -0.21 -7.42
C ARG A 93 21.59 0.48 -6.84
N TYR A 94 21.77 1.76 -7.13
CA TYR A 94 22.93 2.53 -6.70
C TYR A 94 23.09 2.55 -5.17
N TYR A 95 21.99 2.74 -4.44
CA TYR A 95 21.98 2.76 -2.97
C TYR A 95 21.79 1.39 -2.32
N HIS A 96 21.70 0.31 -3.10
CA HIS A 96 21.47 -1.05 -2.61
C HIS A 96 20.25 -1.12 -1.67
N ALA A 97 19.14 -0.52 -2.09
CA ALA A 97 17.90 -0.45 -1.32
C ALA A 97 17.43 -1.85 -0.89
N LYS A 98 16.98 -1.96 0.36
CA LYS A 98 16.55 -3.23 0.96
C LYS A 98 15.05 -3.22 1.19
N ASN A 99 14.47 -4.42 1.34
CA ASN A 99 13.05 -4.59 1.70
C ASN A 99 12.12 -3.77 0.81
N VAL A 100 12.30 -3.87 -0.51
CA VAL A 100 11.52 -3.13 -1.50
C VAL A 100 10.17 -3.80 -1.70
N VAL A 101 9.10 -3.09 -1.33
CA VAL A 101 7.70 -3.47 -1.55
C VAL A 101 7.20 -2.72 -2.78
N LEU A 102 6.91 -3.44 -3.85
CA LEU A 102 6.33 -2.87 -5.07
C LEU A 102 4.81 -3.11 -5.07
N ASP A 103 4.03 -2.05 -4.89
CA ASP A 103 2.59 -2.06 -5.15
C ASP A 103 2.37 -1.59 -6.59
N PRO A 104 2.10 -2.52 -7.54
CA PRO A 104 2.15 -2.22 -8.96
C PRO A 104 0.86 -1.56 -9.43
N VAL A 105 0.59 -0.35 -8.98
CA VAL A 105 -0.63 0.40 -9.28
C VAL A 105 -0.67 0.75 -10.76
N MET A 106 -1.53 0.06 -11.52
CA MET A 106 -1.67 0.22 -12.97
C MET A 106 -3.00 0.79 -13.40
N VAL A 107 -4.03 0.58 -12.56
CA VAL A 107 -5.40 1.03 -12.82
C VAL A 107 -6.01 1.59 -11.55
N THR A 108 -6.94 2.53 -11.70
CA THR A 108 -7.78 2.99 -10.59
C THR A 108 -8.79 1.91 -10.17
N SER A 109 -9.44 2.08 -9.02
CA SER A 109 -10.48 1.16 -8.53
C SER A 109 -11.73 1.09 -9.44
N ASP A 110 -11.89 2.02 -10.36
CA ASP A 110 -12.92 2.10 -11.39
C ASP A 110 -12.41 1.70 -12.80
N GLY A 111 -11.18 1.13 -12.87
CA GLY A 111 -10.61 0.55 -14.11
C GLY A 111 -9.93 1.55 -15.04
N GLN A 112 -9.79 2.82 -14.67
CA GLN A 112 -9.07 3.79 -15.49
C GLN A 112 -7.58 3.47 -15.50
N LYS A 113 -6.97 3.44 -16.69
CA LYS A 113 -5.53 3.21 -16.86
C LYS A 113 -4.72 4.39 -16.29
N LEU A 114 -3.75 4.08 -15.44
CA LEU A 114 -2.87 5.04 -14.77
C LEU A 114 -1.44 5.04 -15.32
N LEU A 115 -1.07 4.04 -16.11
CA LEU A 115 0.27 3.93 -16.70
C LEU A 115 0.30 4.44 -18.14
N GLU A 116 1.37 5.10 -18.50
CA GLU A 116 1.69 5.41 -19.90
C GLU A 116 1.99 4.13 -20.70
N ASN A 117 1.94 4.28 -22.02
CA ASN A 117 2.30 3.18 -22.93
C ASN A 117 3.78 2.80 -22.72
N GLY A 118 4.02 1.51 -22.52
CA GLY A 118 5.37 0.99 -22.28
C GLY A 118 5.79 0.94 -20.80
N ALA A 119 5.19 1.76 -19.91
CA ALA A 119 5.58 1.83 -18.50
C ALA A 119 5.41 0.49 -17.76
N ALA A 120 4.41 -0.31 -18.10
CA ALA A 120 4.24 -1.66 -17.54
C ALA A 120 5.42 -2.59 -17.92
N ASN A 121 5.96 -2.47 -19.13
CA ASN A 121 7.15 -3.23 -19.54
C ASN A 121 8.39 -2.75 -18.80
N THR A 122 8.55 -1.45 -18.65
CA THR A 122 9.67 -0.87 -17.89
C THR A 122 9.58 -1.30 -16.42
N MET A 123 8.39 -1.31 -15.81
CA MET A 123 8.19 -1.81 -14.44
C MET A 123 8.60 -3.28 -14.31
N ARG A 124 8.20 -4.15 -15.27
CA ARG A 124 8.60 -5.55 -15.28
C ARG A 124 10.11 -5.73 -15.37
N ASN A 125 10.77 -4.96 -16.22
CA ASN A 125 12.19 -5.14 -16.51
C ASN A 125 13.10 -4.46 -15.49
N GLU A 126 12.65 -3.36 -14.86
CA GLU A 126 13.49 -2.51 -14.04
C GLU A 126 13.18 -2.59 -12.55
N LEU A 127 11.89 -2.64 -12.14
CA LEU A 127 11.50 -2.62 -10.73
C LEU A 127 11.24 -4.02 -10.15
N LEU A 128 10.57 -4.92 -10.88
CA LEU A 128 10.32 -6.28 -10.38
C LEU A 128 11.59 -7.03 -9.99
N PRO A 129 12.72 -6.92 -10.72
CA PRO A 129 13.99 -7.55 -10.31
C PRO A 129 14.58 -7.01 -9.01
N LEU A 130 14.18 -5.82 -8.57
CA LEU A 130 14.64 -5.16 -7.35
C LEU A 130 13.71 -5.37 -6.16
N ALA A 131 12.49 -5.85 -6.42
CA ALA A 131 11.49 -6.01 -5.37
C ALA A 131 11.83 -7.21 -4.47
N THR A 132 11.67 -7.02 -3.17
CA THR A 132 11.59 -8.11 -2.20
C THR A 132 10.24 -8.82 -2.33
N ILE A 133 9.19 -8.02 -2.55
CA ILE A 133 7.83 -8.50 -2.75
C ILE A 133 7.05 -7.56 -3.67
N VAL A 134 6.26 -8.14 -4.57
CA VAL A 134 5.26 -7.43 -5.37
C VAL A 134 3.85 -7.77 -4.87
N THR A 135 2.95 -6.76 -4.81
CA THR A 135 1.61 -6.90 -4.20
C THR A 135 0.47 -6.58 -5.16
N PRO A 136 0.34 -7.25 -6.32
CA PRO A 136 -0.73 -6.98 -7.27
C PRO A 136 -2.11 -7.43 -6.74
N ASN A 137 -3.16 -6.73 -7.15
CA ASN A 137 -4.50 -7.31 -7.16
C ASN A 137 -4.68 -8.23 -8.38
N CYS A 138 -5.83 -8.93 -8.50
CA CYS A 138 -6.07 -9.86 -9.60
C CYS A 138 -5.97 -9.21 -10.99
N ALA A 139 -6.46 -7.98 -11.15
CA ALA A 139 -6.37 -7.25 -12.42
C ALA A 139 -4.93 -6.86 -12.76
N GLU A 140 -4.18 -6.37 -11.79
CA GLU A 140 -2.75 -6.05 -11.93
C GLU A 140 -1.92 -7.32 -12.21
N ALA A 141 -2.22 -8.43 -11.52
CA ALA A 141 -1.59 -9.72 -11.77
C ALA A 141 -1.86 -10.21 -13.21
N ALA A 142 -3.08 -10.05 -13.72
CA ALA A 142 -3.40 -10.36 -15.11
C ALA A 142 -2.59 -9.50 -16.09
N MET A 143 -2.45 -8.20 -15.84
CA MET A 143 -1.63 -7.30 -16.67
C MET A 143 -0.14 -7.67 -16.62
N LEU A 144 0.37 -8.10 -15.47
CA LEU A 144 1.77 -8.50 -15.31
C LEU A 144 2.09 -9.84 -15.97
N THR A 145 1.15 -10.78 -15.94
CA THR A 145 1.36 -12.16 -16.44
C THR A 145 0.89 -12.38 -17.86
N GLY A 146 -0.05 -11.55 -18.34
CA GLY A 146 -0.63 -11.65 -19.68
C GLY A 146 -1.78 -12.65 -19.80
N PHE A 147 -2.34 -13.15 -18.69
CA PHE A 147 -3.55 -13.97 -18.67
C PHE A 147 -4.49 -13.57 -17.53
N ASP A 148 -5.77 -13.90 -17.66
CA ASP A 148 -6.81 -13.55 -16.68
C ASP A 148 -6.59 -14.24 -15.33
N VAL A 149 -6.85 -13.50 -14.24
CA VAL A 149 -6.77 -13.99 -12.86
C VAL A 149 -8.14 -13.78 -12.21
N ARG A 150 -8.97 -14.83 -12.20
CA ARG A 150 -10.38 -14.75 -11.78
C ARG A 150 -10.69 -15.52 -10.49
N ASN A 151 -9.90 -16.53 -10.16
CA ASN A 151 -10.12 -17.45 -9.05
C ASN A 151 -8.80 -17.80 -8.35
N GLU A 152 -8.87 -18.59 -7.27
CA GLU A 152 -7.70 -19.01 -6.49
C GLU A 152 -6.67 -19.81 -7.31
N TYR A 153 -7.10 -20.61 -8.26
CA TYR A 153 -6.20 -21.36 -9.16
C TYR A 153 -5.42 -20.41 -10.08
N ASP A 154 -6.09 -19.41 -10.64
CA ASP A 154 -5.41 -18.41 -11.47
C ASP A 154 -4.44 -17.57 -10.64
N MET A 155 -4.79 -17.27 -9.36
CA MET A 155 -3.88 -16.58 -8.43
C MET A 155 -2.60 -17.40 -8.20
N ILE A 156 -2.72 -18.70 -7.99
CA ILE A 156 -1.56 -19.61 -7.86
C ILE A 156 -0.68 -19.53 -9.11
N ARG A 157 -1.25 -19.74 -10.29
CA ARG A 157 -0.52 -19.69 -11.57
C ARG A 157 0.16 -18.35 -11.80
N ALA A 158 -0.53 -17.25 -11.47
CA ALA A 158 0.01 -15.91 -11.64
C ALA A 158 1.18 -15.64 -10.67
N ALA A 159 1.05 -16.04 -9.41
CA ALA A 159 2.12 -15.92 -8.42
C ALA A 159 3.35 -16.75 -8.78
N GLU A 160 3.15 -18.00 -9.19
CA GLU A 160 4.23 -18.86 -9.71
C GLU A 160 4.94 -18.26 -10.92
N ARG A 161 4.16 -17.77 -11.90
CA ARG A 161 4.72 -17.14 -13.10
C ARG A 161 5.58 -15.93 -12.77
N LEU A 162 5.14 -15.09 -11.85
CA LEU A 162 5.88 -13.89 -11.43
C LEU A 162 7.17 -14.29 -10.69
N CYS A 163 7.08 -15.16 -9.70
CA CYS A 163 8.24 -15.58 -8.91
C CYS A 163 9.24 -16.48 -9.67
N TYR A 164 8.76 -17.18 -10.69
CA TYR A 164 9.67 -17.92 -11.61
C TYR A 164 10.46 -16.96 -12.51
N THR A 165 9.80 -15.85 -12.90
CA THR A 165 10.42 -14.88 -13.83
C THR A 165 11.30 -13.86 -13.08
N TYR A 166 10.93 -13.49 -11.86
CA TYR A 166 11.59 -12.45 -11.08
C TYR A 166 12.00 -12.96 -9.69
N PRO A 167 13.15 -12.56 -9.15
CA PRO A 167 13.67 -13.00 -7.86
C PRO A 167 12.94 -12.29 -6.68
N CYS A 168 11.61 -12.25 -6.69
CA CYS A 168 10.80 -11.61 -5.67
C CYS A 168 9.69 -12.54 -5.18
N ALA A 169 9.22 -12.32 -3.94
CA ALA A 169 7.96 -12.89 -3.50
C ALA A 169 6.78 -12.19 -4.20
N CYS A 170 5.65 -12.88 -4.32
CA CYS A 170 4.43 -12.32 -4.89
C CYS A 170 3.26 -12.52 -3.95
N LEU A 171 2.60 -11.42 -3.57
CA LEU A 171 1.33 -11.45 -2.85
C LEU A 171 0.21 -11.00 -3.76
N ILE A 172 -0.67 -11.90 -4.18
CA ILE A 172 -1.86 -11.55 -4.96
C ILE A 172 -3.02 -11.29 -4.01
N LYS A 173 -3.58 -10.06 -4.09
CA LYS A 173 -4.71 -9.59 -3.28
C LYS A 173 -6.02 -10.04 -3.91
N GLY A 174 -6.80 -10.91 -3.24
CA GLY A 174 -8.03 -11.50 -3.77
C GLY A 174 -9.31 -10.70 -3.49
N GLY A 175 -9.24 -9.58 -2.77
CA GLY A 175 -10.41 -8.79 -2.37
C GLY A 175 -11.25 -8.20 -3.50
N HIS A 176 -10.79 -8.26 -4.75
CA HIS A 176 -11.49 -7.81 -5.95
C HIS A 176 -11.72 -8.95 -6.96
N SER A 177 -11.56 -10.21 -6.55
CA SER A 177 -11.94 -11.33 -7.41
C SER A 177 -13.44 -11.25 -7.69
N GLN A 178 -13.80 -11.11 -8.95
CA GLN A 178 -15.20 -11.22 -9.39
C GLN A 178 -15.56 -12.70 -9.32
N ASN A 179 -16.28 -13.08 -8.28
CA ASN A 179 -16.93 -14.38 -8.23
C ASN A 179 -18.24 -14.32 -9.02
N ASP A 180 -18.13 -14.15 -10.32
CA ASP A 180 -19.17 -14.66 -11.20
C ASP A 180 -18.91 -16.15 -11.39
N ALA A 181 -19.56 -16.95 -10.57
CA ALA A 181 -19.67 -18.40 -10.75
C ALA A 181 -20.59 -18.71 -11.94
N SER A 182 -20.32 -18.11 -13.09
CA SER A 182 -21.00 -18.42 -14.33
C SER A 182 -20.01 -19.12 -15.28
N GLU A 183 -20.20 -20.45 -15.34
CA GLU A 183 -19.84 -21.31 -16.46
C GLU A 183 -18.33 -21.48 -16.76
N PHE A 184 -17.67 -22.32 -15.95
CA PHE A 184 -16.53 -23.04 -16.45
C PHE A 184 -17.00 -24.31 -17.20
N THR A 185 -17.24 -24.19 -18.49
CA THR A 185 -17.41 -25.31 -19.44
C THR A 185 -16.10 -25.51 -20.18
N GLY A 186 -15.08 -26.00 -19.52
CA GLY A 186 -13.80 -26.34 -20.09
C GLY A 186 -13.34 -27.69 -19.58
N ASP A 187 -13.09 -28.60 -20.51
CA ASP A 187 -12.54 -29.93 -20.27
C ASP A 187 -11.11 -29.80 -19.68
N VAL A 188 -10.96 -29.97 -18.37
CA VAL A 188 -9.67 -29.88 -17.68
C VAL A 188 -9.22 -31.28 -17.33
N THR A 189 -8.38 -31.83 -18.18
CA THR A 189 -7.56 -33.02 -17.89
C THR A 189 -6.30 -32.61 -17.15
N GLU A 190 -6.39 -32.27 -15.86
CA GLU A 190 -5.24 -32.06 -14.99
C GLU A 190 -5.39 -32.75 -13.62
N PRO A 191 -4.25 -33.17 -12.99
CA PRO A 191 -4.29 -34.14 -11.91
C PRO A 191 -4.78 -33.56 -10.57
N ASP A 192 -5.19 -34.44 -9.70
CA ASP A 192 -5.85 -34.39 -8.40
C ASP A 192 -5.63 -33.20 -7.42
N ILE A 193 -4.74 -32.27 -7.70
CA ILE A 193 -4.54 -31.04 -6.91
C ILE A 193 -5.74 -30.11 -7.01
N VAL A 194 -6.45 -30.12 -8.14
CA VAL A 194 -7.61 -29.25 -8.40
C VAL A 194 -8.86 -29.69 -7.61
N ARG A 195 -8.95 -30.95 -7.17
CA ARG A 195 -10.14 -31.47 -6.44
C ARG A 195 -10.24 -31.04 -4.99
N HIS A 196 -9.16 -30.55 -4.38
CA HIS A 196 -9.17 -30.05 -3.01
C HIS A 196 -9.26 -28.53 -2.89
N LEU A 197 -9.15 -27.81 -4.00
CA LEU A 197 -9.49 -26.41 -4.06
C LEU A 197 -11.00 -26.31 -4.29
N SER A 198 -11.76 -26.54 -3.23
CA SER A 198 -13.19 -26.24 -3.23
C SER A 198 -13.34 -24.81 -3.72
N ILE A 199 -14.02 -24.63 -4.86
CA ILE A 199 -14.44 -23.33 -5.40
C ILE A 199 -15.51 -22.78 -4.47
N GLU A 200 -15.17 -22.53 -3.22
CA GLU A 200 -15.92 -21.72 -2.28
C GLU A 200 -15.40 -20.29 -2.33
N GLY A 201 -15.30 -19.79 -3.56
CA GLY A 201 -15.18 -18.38 -3.81
C GLY A 201 -16.54 -17.72 -3.73
N THR A 202 -17.18 -17.76 -2.56
CA THR A 202 -18.33 -16.91 -2.33
C THR A 202 -17.85 -15.47 -2.25
N SER A 203 -18.67 -14.52 -2.70
CA SER A 203 -18.46 -13.07 -2.59
C SER A 203 -18.17 -12.60 -1.14
N GLU A 204 -18.21 -13.51 -0.18
CA GLU A 204 -18.03 -13.33 1.25
C GLU A 204 -16.56 -13.34 1.72
N ASN A 205 -15.61 -13.84 0.89
CA ASN A 205 -14.22 -13.97 1.28
C ASN A 205 -13.31 -12.95 0.57
N SER A 206 -12.26 -12.54 1.28
CA SER A 206 -11.17 -11.71 0.79
C SER A 206 -9.86 -12.42 1.12
N ASN A 207 -9.51 -13.43 0.31
CA ASN A 207 -8.34 -14.25 0.51
C ASN A 207 -7.16 -13.68 -0.29
N ASP A 208 -5.99 -13.57 0.35
CA ASP A 208 -4.75 -13.17 -0.31
C ASP A 208 -3.78 -14.35 -0.35
N LEU A 209 -3.03 -14.47 -1.44
CA LEU A 209 -2.06 -15.55 -1.66
C LEU A 209 -0.64 -14.97 -1.70
N LEU A 210 0.20 -15.38 -0.76
CA LEU A 210 1.65 -15.17 -0.83
C LEU A 210 2.32 -16.41 -1.41
N TYR A 211 3.12 -16.22 -2.45
CA TYR A 211 4.03 -17.22 -2.98
C TYR A 211 5.47 -16.77 -2.79
N MET A 212 6.27 -17.60 -2.14
CA MET A 212 7.68 -17.36 -1.93
C MET A 212 8.45 -18.69 -1.78
N ASN A 213 9.66 -18.76 -2.30
CA ASN A 213 10.55 -19.93 -2.17
C ASN A 213 9.89 -21.28 -2.52
N GLY A 214 9.01 -21.29 -3.53
CA GLY A 214 8.31 -22.50 -3.95
C GLY A 214 7.13 -22.92 -3.06
N SER A 215 6.71 -22.06 -2.12
CA SER A 215 5.64 -22.37 -1.16
C SER A 215 4.51 -21.34 -1.22
N PHE A 216 3.28 -21.82 -1.01
CA PHE A 216 2.07 -21.00 -0.95
C PHE A 216 1.65 -20.75 0.50
N HIS A 217 1.26 -19.52 0.80
CA HIS A 217 0.69 -19.14 2.10
C HIS A 217 -0.60 -18.34 1.88
N TRP A 218 -1.74 -18.89 2.28
CA TRP A 218 -3.03 -18.23 2.18
C TRP A 218 -3.33 -17.42 3.43
N PHE A 219 -3.68 -16.14 3.24
CA PHE A 219 -4.21 -15.26 4.27
C PHE A 219 -5.71 -15.11 4.05
N ARG A 220 -6.48 -15.97 4.71
CA ARG A 220 -7.93 -16.02 4.55
C ARG A 220 -8.60 -14.96 5.41
N GLY A 221 -9.66 -14.34 4.89
CA GLY A 221 -10.43 -13.33 5.60
C GLY A 221 -11.85 -13.22 5.06
N LYS A 222 -12.78 -12.80 5.90
CA LYS A 222 -14.13 -12.46 5.46
C LYS A 222 -14.12 -11.07 4.83
N ARG A 223 -14.93 -10.91 3.78
CA ARG A 223 -15.17 -9.60 3.18
C ARG A 223 -15.96 -8.75 4.16
N ILE A 224 -15.45 -7.56 4.44
CA ILE A 224 -16.17 -6.56 5.25
C ILE A 224 -17.05 -5.76 4.31
N ASN A 225 -18.35 -5.70 4.61
CA ASN A 225 -19.30 -4.89 3.83
C ASN A 225 -19.13 -3.41 4.21
N ASN A 226 -18.21 -2.74 3.53
CA ASN A 226 -17.97 -1.31 3.67
C ASN A 226 -17.73 -0.71 2.27
N THR A 227 -18.42 0.38 1.96
CA THR A 227 -18.26 1.12 0.69
C THR A 227 -17.02 2.01 0.69
N ASN A 228 -16.49 2.36 1.87
CA ASN A 228 -15.32 3.22 2.04
C ASN A 228 -14.03 2.38 1.97
N THR A 229 -13.63 2.01 0.76
CA THR A 229 -12.49 1.12 0.50
C THR A 229 -11.36 1.80 -0.26
N ARG A 230 -11.44 3.12 -0.47
CA ARG A 230 -10.39 3.86 -1.16
C ARG A 230 -9.10 3.83 -0.34
N GLY A 231 -8.00 3.44 -0.98
CA GLY A 231 -6.69 3.36 -0.36
C GLY A 231 -6.35 2.02 0.30
N THR A 232 -7.21 1.01 0.21
CA THR A 232 -6.95 -0.34 0.76
C THR A 232 -5.58 -0.88 0.35
N GLY A 233 -5.21 -0.81 -0.95
CA GLY A 233 -3.91 -1.26 -1.45
C GLY A 233 -2.74 -0.47 -0.85
N SER A 234 -2.84 0.86 -0.83
CA SER A 234 -1.82 1.74 -0.26
C SER A 234 -1.62 1.49 1.24
N VAL A 235 -2.71 1.36 2.00
CA VAL A 235 -2.65 1.07 3.44
C VAL A 235 -2.01 -0.28 3.71
N PHE A 236 -2.42 -1.33 2.97
CA PHE A 236 -1.84 -2.65 3.09
C PHE A 236 -0.32 -2.65 2.80
N SER A 237 0.08 -2.13 1.62
CA SER A 237 1.49 -2.13 1.22
C SER A 237 2.37 -1.26 2.13
N SER A 238 1.82 -0.19 2.72
CA SER A 238 2.53 0.65 3.70
C SER A 238 2.69 -0.05 5.06
N ALA A 239 1.66 -0.73 5.56
CA ALA A 239 1.75 -1.54 6.78
C ALA A 239 2.74 -2.69 6.61
N LEU A 240 2.75 -3.35 5.44
CA LEU A 240 3.73 -4.38 5.08
C LEU A 240 5.16 -3.81 5.10
N THR A 241 5.38 -2.66 4.45
CA THR A 241 6.67 -1.98 4.42
C THR A 241 7.15 -1.60 5.81
N ALA A 242 6.27 -1.07 6.66
CA ALA A 242 6.60 -0.74 8.04
C ALA A 242 7.01 -1.98 8.86
N ASN A 243 6.34 -3.11 8.66
CA ASN A 243 6.69 -4.34 9.35
C ASN A 243 8.02 -4.93 8.85
N LEU A 244 8.31 -4.86 7.56
CA LEU A 244 9.62 -5.24 7.00
C LEU A 244 10.74 -4.32 7.51
N ALA A 245 10.50 -3.01 7.62
CA ALA A 245 11.46 -2.07 8.19
C ALA A 245 11.83 -2.42 9.64
N LYS A 246 10.88 -2.93 10.42
CA LYS A 246 11.09 -3.42 11.80
C LYS A 246 11.79 -4.78 11.86
N GLY A 247 12.05 -5.43 10.74
CA GLY A 247 12.76 -6.71 10.66
C GLY A 247 11.88 -7.94 10.83
N PHE A 248 10.56 -7.83 10.77
CA PHE A 248 9.68 -9.01 10.79
C PHE A 248 9.89 -9.88 9.56
N PRO A 249 9.88 -11.22 9.69
CA PRO A 249 9.88 -12.13 8.56
C PRO A 249 8.71 -11.85 7.61
N LEU A 250 8.91 -12.09 6.31
CA LEU A 250 7.95 -11.67 5.27
C LEU A 250 6.52 -12.20 5.52
N THR A 251 6.37 -13.47 5.89
CA THR A 251 5.06 -14.07 6.21
C THR A 251 4.37 -13.37 7.38
N GLU A 252 5.12 -13.04 8.43
CA GLU A 252 4.59 -12.33 9.58
C GLU A 252 4.26 -10.87 9.23
N ALA A 253 5.11 -10.20 8.46
CA ALA A 253 4.87 -8.84 7.99
C ALA A 253 3.58 -8.76 7.13
N VAL A 254 3.31 -9.77 6.28
CA VAL A 254 2.06 -9.88 5.52
C VAL A 254 0.85 -10.11 6.43
N SER A 255 0.95 -11.00 7.44
CA SER A 255 -0.13 -11.24 8.40
C SER A 255 -0.52 -9.97 9.14
N ARG A 256 0.46 -9.25 9.68
CA ARG A 256 0.26 -7.98 10.39
C ARG A 256 -0.35 -6.90 9.50
N ALA A 257 0.09 -6.82 8.24
CA ALA A 257 -0.49 -5.89 7.26
C ALA A 257 -1.95 -6.26 6.93
N LYS A 258 -2.28 -7.56 6.84
CA LYS A 258 -3.64 -8.05 6.63
C LYS A 258 -4.56 -7.73 7.80
N GLU A 259 -4.10 -7.92 9.03
CA GLU A 259 -4.82 -7.54 10.25
C GLU A 259 -5.08 -6.03 10.26
N TYR A 260 -4.03 -5.21 10.05
CA TYR A 260 -4.15 -3.76 10.04
C TYR A 260 -5.18 -3.26 9.03
N ILE A 261 -5.14 -3.74 7.78
CA ILE A 261 -6.11 -3.29 6.77
C ILE A 261 -7.52 -3.80 7.05
N THR A 262 -7.65 -4.98 7.63
CA THR A 262 -8.96 -5.53 8.03
C THR A 262 -9.60 -4.62 9.09
N ASP A 263 -8.86 -4.24 10.11
CA ASP A 263 -9.32 -3.34 11.17
C ASP A 263 -9.61 -1.93 10.63
N ALA A 264 -8.76 -1.41 9.73
CA ALA A 264 -8.97 -0.12 9.09
C ALA A 264 -10.26 -0.06 8.24
N ILE A 265 -10.61 -1.17 7.57
CA ILE A 265 -11.88 -1.28 6.84
C ILE A 265 -13.05 -1.41 7.82
N ALA A 266 -12.90 -2.24 8.88
CA ALA A 266 -13.94 -2.48 9.88
C ALA A 266 -14.28 -1.23 10.68
N ALA A 267 -13.27 -0.41 11.01
CA ALA A 267 -13.45 0.84 11.76
C ALA A 267 -14.29 1.89 11.04
N GLY A 268 -14.42 1.77 9.71
CA GLY A 268 -15.23 2.66 8.88
C GLY A 268 -14.80 4.14 8.96
N LEU A 269 -15.01 4.87 7.89
CA LEU A 269 -14.79 6.32 7.87
C LEU A 269 -15.64 6.92 6.74
N ASN A 270 -16.70 7.62 7.07
CA ASN A 270 -17.61 8.17 6.07
C ASN A 270 -17.25 9.62 5.75
N LEU A 271 -16.32 9.80 4.82
CA LEU A 271 -15.87 11.13 4.37
C LEU A 271 -16.00 11.28 2.86
N GLY A 272 -16.49 12.44 2.44
CA GLY A 272 -16.65 12.78 1.03
C GLY A 272 -17.94 12.20 0.42
N SER A 273 -18.17 12.50 -0.87
CA SER A 273 -19.38 12.09 -1.61
C SER A 273 -19.18 10.87 -2.51
N GLY A 274 -17.93 10.43 -2.68
CA GLY A 274 -17.57 9.25 -3.48
C GLY A 274 -17.26 8.03 -2.61
N LYS A 275 -16.44 7.10 -3.14
CA LYS A 275 -15.86 6.03 -2.32
C LYS A 275 -14.94 6.66 -1.29
N GLY A 276 -15.35 6.65 -0.02
CA GLY A 276 -14.59 7.24 1.08
C GLY A 276 -13.29 6.47 1.37
N PRO A 277 -12.37 7.10 2.12
CA PRO A 277 -11.12 6.45 2.52
C PRO A 277 -11.36 5.33 3.53
N VAL A 278 -10.46 4.34 3.55
CA VAL A 278 -10.35 3.44 4.72
C VAL A 278 -9.84 4.23 5.93
N ASN A 279 -10.28 3.86 7.12
CA ASN A 279 -9.84 4.52 8.36
C ASN A 279 -8.43 4.06 8.76
N ALA A 280 -7.42 4.53 8.03
CA ALA A 280 -6.03 4.20 8.35
C ALA A 280 -5.57 4.76 9.71
N GLY A 281 -6.33 5.71 10.27
CA GLY A 281 -6.05 6.34 11.56
C GLY A 281 -6.70 5.63 12.75
N PHE A 282 -7.39 4.50 12.56
CA PHE A 282 -8.13 3.82 13.62
C PHE A 282 -7.34 3.52 14.91
N PRO A 283 -6.00 3.28 14.88
CA PRO A 283 -5.24 3.05 16.10
C PRO A 283 -4.91 4.33 16.88
N ALA A 284 -5.17 5.53 16.30
CA ALA A 284 -4.87 6.79 16.97
C ALA A 284 -5.75 6.94 18.22
N SER A 285 -5.13 7.09 19.38
CA SER A 285 -5.79 7.19 20.69
C SER A 285 -4.95 8.06 21.64
N GLY A 286 -5.51 8.35 22.82
CA GLY A 286 -4.86 9.13 23.85
C GLY A 286 -5.20 10.61 23.77
N TYR A 287 -4.63 11.40 24.65
CA TYR A 287 -4.97 12.81 24.89
C TYR A 287 -5.08 13.69 23.61
N TYR A 288 -4.20 13.49 22.65
CA TYR A 288 -4.22 14.26 21.41
C TYR A 288 -5.26 13.80 20.38
N ALA A 289 -5.93 12.69 20.62
CA ALA A 289 -7.01 12.15 19.78
C ALA A 289 -8.38 12.27 20.44
N GLU A 290 -8.46 12.83 21.66
CA GLU A 290 -9.72 13.06 22.37
C GLU A 290 -10.49 14.20 21.71
N GLU A 291 -11.80 14.02 21.56
CA GLU A 291 -12.72 15.06 21.12
C GLU A 291 -13.24 15.85 22.33
N PRO A 292 -13.60 17.14 22.16
CA PRO A 292 -14.25 17.89 23.22
C PRO A 292 -15.53 17.16 23.68
N ASP A 293 -15.76 17.12 24.98
CA ASP A 293 -17.00 16.57 25.53
C ASP A 293 -18.17 17.51 25.18
N ASP A 294 -19.12 17.05 24.35
CA ASP A 294 -20.29 17.81 23.92
C ASP A 294 -21.20 18.25 25.09
N SER A 295 -20.96 17.72 26.29
CA SER A 295 -21.69 18.09 27.50
C SER A 295 -21.26 19.43 28.13
N ASP A 296 -20.12 20.02 27.70
CA ASP A 296 -19.55 21.26 28.30
C ASP A 296 -19.76 22.52 27.42
N SER A 297 -20.89 22.63 26.73
CA SER A 297 -21.23 23.83 25.95
C SER A 297 -21.62 25.09 26.80
N GLY A 298 -21.18 25.15 28.06
CA GLY A 298 -21.62 26.13 29.03
C GLY A 298 -20.58 27.08 29.62
N ASP A 299 -19.26 26.91 29.46
CA ASP A 299 -18.33 27.82 30.11
C ASP A 299 -16.95 27.91 29.42
N THR A 300 -16.93 28.58 28.25
CA THR A 300 -15.70 28.76 27.45
C THR A 300 -14.76 29.84 28.00
N GLN A 301 -15.06 30.45 29.14
CA GLN A 301 -14.28 31.61 29.63
C GLN A 301 -13.27 31.29 30.75
N LYS A 302 -13.21 30.07 31.29
CA LYS A 302 -12.33 29.76 32.42
C LYS A 302 -11.09 28.93 32.10
N LYS A 303 -10.94 28.36 30.91
CA LYS A 303 -9.80 27.50 30.56
C LYS A 303 -8.62 28.17 29.86
N THR A 304 -8.70 29.47 29.55
CA THR A 304 -7.61 30.21 28.89
C THR A 304 -6.47 30.62 29.82
N ASP A 305 -6.68 30.58 31.13
CA ASP A 305 -5.66 31.07 32.07
C ASP A 305 -4.70 30.01 32.60
N GLU A 306 -4.99 28.71 32.43
CA GLU A 306 -4.10 27.62 32.88
C GLU A 306 -3.00 27.17 31.86
N PHE A 307 -3.10 27.64 30.62
CA PHE A 307 -2.14 27.21 29.58
C PHE A 307 -0.87 28.06 29.46
N SER A 308 -0.66 29.03 30.34
CA SER A 308 0.50 29.95 30.23
C SER A 308 1.80 29.48 30.88
N PHE A 309 1.87 28.28 31.47
CA PHE A 309 3.00 27.90 32.34
C PHE A 309 3.81 26.67 31.95
N SER A 310 4.01 26.38 30.69
CA SER A 310 4.96 25.30 30.36
C SER A 310 6.09 25.69 29.41
N LYS A 311 6.15 26.93 28.94
CA LYS A 311 7.21 27.37 28.00
C LYS A 311 8.50 27.86 28.64
N ALA A 312 8.52 28.06 29.97
CA ALA A 312 9.70 28.61 30.66
C ALA A 312 10.71 27.57 31.15
N ALA A 313 10.38 26.28 31.13
CA ALA A 313 11.26 25.23 31.69
C ALA A 313 12.26 24.62 30.67
N LEU A 314 12.15 24.96 29.39
CA LEU A 314 12.99 24.33 28.33
C LEU A 314 14.16 25.19 27.84
N LEU A 315 14.39 26.37 28.42
CA LEU A 315 15.49 27.28 28.02
C LEU A 315 16.60 27.47 29.03
N SER A 316 16.70 26.64 30.08
CA SER A 316 17.80 26.73 31.08
C SER A 316 18.66 25.46 31.16
N GLY A 317 18.92 24.78 30.05
CA GLY A 317 19.89 23.70 29.94
C GLY A 317 21.16 24.22 29.25
N SER A 318 22.09 24.78 30.04
CA SER A 318 23.37 25.28 29.57
C SER A 318 24.26 24.19 29.01
N VAL A 319 24.80 24.50 27.86
CA VAL A 319 25.98 23.87 27.24
C VAL A 319 27.12 23.69 28.25
N ARG A 320 27.62 22.50 28.38
CA ARG A 320 29.05 22.18 28.59
C ARG A 320 29.43 20.98 27.73
#